data_0d02eece4434fa07d0fece20e1aa06b9
#
_entry.id   0d02eece4434fa07d0fece20e1aa06b9
#
_cell.length_a   1.000
_cell.length_b   1.000
_cell.length_c   1.000
_cell.angle_alpha   90.00
_cell.angle_beta   90.00
_cell.angle_gamma   90.00
#
_symmetry.space_group_name_H-M   'P 1'
#
loop_
_entity.id
_entity.type
_entity.pdbx_description
1 polymer ?
#
loop_
_entity_poly.entity_id
_entity_poly.type
_entity_poly.pdbx_seq_one_letter_code
_entity_poly.pdbx_strand_id
1 'polypeptide(L)'
;RDPEMARGLGDVYKRQVYTDSRELINAEDVDAVFIVSPGFAHVDSLLQAIEAGKRIFCEKPLCTTAEDCLKVVKAEEAAGKHLIQLGFMRRYDKGYQQIKEALATGEYGEPLILHCTHRNPEVGTNYNTPMAVHDTAIHEIDVLHWLVDDEYESAQVVMPRVTKYSHSELKDPQIMMLRTKKGVCIDVEVFVNCKFGYDINCEVVCEDGALKMAQPAYPSIRKNAAVSSAIDTDCFVRFKDAYDKEVQDLSLIHISEPTRHLR
;
A
#
# COMPACT_ATOMS: atom_id res chain seq x y z
N ARG A 1 -20.41 0.61 6.81
CA ARG A 1 -21.58 0.10 6.03
C ARG A 1 -22.65 -0.31 7.03
N ASP A 2 -23.89 0.06 6.73
CA ASP A 2 -25.05 -0.23 7.57
C ASP A 2 -25.23 -1.78 7.68
N PRO A 3 -25.29 -2.35 8.89
CA PRO A 3 -25.50 -3.79 9.10
C PRO A 3 -26.80 -4.32 8.47
N GLU A 4 -27.81 -3.49 8.34
CA GLU A 4 -29.08 -3.88 7.69
C GLU A 4 -28.95 -4.07 6.19
N MET A 5 -28.13 -3.26 5.49
CA MET A 5 -27.84 -3.46 4.06
C MET A 5 -27.03 -4.74 3.81
N ALA A 6 -26.16 -5.13 4.75
CA ALA A 6 -25.39 -6.38 4.62
C ALA A 6 -26.29 -7.62 4.78
N ARG A 7 -27.33 -7.56 5.62
CA ARG A 7 -28.31 -8.65 5.79
C ARG A 7 -29.14 -8.88 4.51
N GLY A 8 -29.58 -7.82 3.85
CA GLY A 8 -30.33 -7.96 2.58
C GLY A 8 -29.51 -8.61 1.46
N LEU A 9 -28.21 -8.35 1.40
CA LEU A 9 -27.31 -9.00 0.43
C LEU A 9 -27.05 -10.49 0.79
N GLY A 10 -27.07 -10.87 2.07
CA GLY A 10 -26.94 -12.25 2.52
C GLY A 10 -28.06 -13.12 1.99
N ASP A 11 -29.33 -12.65 2.07
CA ASP A 11 -30.50 -13.38 1.62
C ASP A 11 -30.51 -13.60 0.09
N VAL A 12 -30.12 -12.59 -0.69
CA VAL A 12 -30.11 -12.65 -2.15
C VAL A 12 -29.03 -13.59 -2.70
N TYR A 13 -27.83 -13.62 -2.04
CA TYR A 13 -26.69 -14.39 -2.53
C TYR A 13 -26.38 -15.63 -1.70
N LYS A 14 -27.26 -16.02 -0.77
CA LYS A 14 -27.03 -17.12 0.22
C LYS A 14 -25.75 -16.92 1.02
N ARG A 15 -25.40 -15.67 1.35
CA ARG A 15 -24.24 -15.32 2.17
C ARG A 15 -24.62 -15.32 3.63
N GLN A 16 -23.76 -15.88 4.46
CA GLN A 16 -23.91 -15.77 5.90
C GLN A 16 -23.39 -14.41 6.38
N VAL A 17 -24.07 -13.84 7.37
CA VAL A 17 -23.68 -12.58 8.01
C VAL A 17 -23.45 -12.86 9.50
N TYR A 18 -22.23 -12.60 9.95
CA TYR A 18 -21.86 -12.72 11.35
C TYR A 18 -21.82 -11.32 11.97
N THR A 19 -22.23 -11.21 13.23
CA THR A 19 -22.16 -9.98 14.03
C THR A 19 -20.88 -9.92 14.88
N ASP A 20 -20.24 -11.05 15.10
CA ASP A 20 -18.95 -11.19 15.78
C ASP A 20 -17.91 -11.76 14.81
N SER A 21 -16.77 -11.10 14.69
CA SER A 21 -15.66 -11.56 13.85
C SER A 21 -15.10 -12.92 14.30
N ARG A 22 -15.18 -13.24 15.59
CA ARG A 22 -14.74 -14.53 16.14
C ARG A 22 -15.55 -15.70 15.61
N GLU A 23 -16.86 -15.51 15.52
CA GLU A 23 -17.75 -16.54 14.95
C GLU A 23 -17.42 -16.79 13.48
N LEU A 24 -17.17 -15.73 12.71
CA LEU A 24 -16.75 -15.83 11.31
C LEU A 24 -15.40 -16.56 11.18
N ILE A 25 -14.39 -16.13 11.95
CA ILE A 25 -13.03 -16.67 11.88
C ILE A 25 -13.02 -18.16 12.22
N ASN A 26 -13.81 -18.59 13.20
CA ASN A 26 -13.85 -19.99 13.65
C ASN A 26 -14.86 -20.86 12.89
N ALA A 27 -15.60 -20.33 11.92
CA ALA A 27 -16.53 -21.13 11.14
C ALA A 27 -15.78 -22.20 10.32
N GLU A 28 -16.30 -23.42 10.29
CA GLU A 28 -15.66 -24.56 9.62
C GLU A 28 -15.63 -24.43 8.10
N ASP A 29 -16.59 -23.70 7.54
CA ASP A 29 -16.75 -23.45 6.11
C ASP A 29 -16.00 -22.19 5.62
N VAL A 30 -15.17 -21.58 6.47
CA VAL A 30 -14.32 -20.42 6.14
C VAL A 30 -12.87 -20.87 6.02
N ASP A 31 -12.30 -20.80 4.83
CA ASP A 31 -10.90 -21.17 4.54
C ASP A 31 -9.95 -19.98 4.64
N ALA A 32 -10.42 -18.77 4.32
CA ALA A 32 -9.62 -17.55 4.31
C ALA A 32 -10.41 -16.36 4.87
N VAL A 33 -9.70 -15.42 5.51
CA VAL A 33 -10.28 -14.24 6.14
C VAL A 33 -9.69 -12.98 5.50
N PHE A 34 -10.57 -12.06 5.10
CA PHE A 34 -10.18 -10.71 4.64
C PHE A 34 -10.40 -9.71 5.77
N ILE A 35 -9.32 -9.13 6.28
CA ILE A 35 -9.34 -8.09 7.32
C ILE A 35 -9.21 -6.74 6.63
N VAL A 36 -10.33 -6.06 6.45
CA VAL A 36 -10.46 -4.76 5.77
C VAL A 36 -11.11 -3.71 6.68
N SER A 37 -11.06 -3.95 7.98
CA SER A 37 -11.49 -3.02 9.02
C SER A 37 -10.51 -1.84 9.14
N PRO A 38 -10.80 -0.80 9.94
CA PRO A 38 -9.80 0.22 10.25
C PRO A 38 -8.57 -0.37 10.95
N GLY A 39 -7.36 0.11 10.63
CA GLY A 39 -6.09 -0.46 11.08
C GLY A 39 -5.94 -0.67 12.59
N PHE A 40 -6.60 0.16 13.43
CA PHE A 40 -6.59 -0.02 14.88
C PHE A 40 -7.34 -1.29 15.35
N ALA A 41 -8.20 -1.86 14.51
CA ALA A 41 -8.99 -3.06 14.81
C ALA A 41 -8.37 -4.36 14.22
N HIS A 42 -7.22 -4.27 13.55
CA HIS A 42 -6.61 -5.41 12.88
C HIS A 42 -6.05 -6.45 13.85
N VAL A 43 -5.35 -6.00 14.90
CA VAL A 43 -4.53 -6.87 15.76
C VAL A 43 -5.30 -8.04 16.35
N ASP A 44 -6.50 -7.81 16.88
CA ASP A 44 -7.31 -8.87 17.51
C ASP A 44 -7.78 -9.91 16.49
N SER A 45 -8.23 -9.45 15.32
CA SER A 45 -8.68 -10.33 14.24
C SER A 45 -7.53 -11.13 13.63
N LEU A 46 -6.34 -10.51 13.48
CA LEU A 46 -5.13 -11.17 13.01
C LEU A 46 -4.71 -12.30 13.95
N LEU A 47 -4.60 -12.02 15.25
CA LEU A 47 -4.19 -13.03 16.24
C LEU A 47 -5.17 -14.20 16.29
N GLN A 48 -6.47 -13.94 16.25
CA GLN A 48 -7.51 -14.98 16.22
C GLN A 48 -7.43 -15.83 14.95
N ALA A 49 -7.24 -15.19 13.78
CA ALA A 49 -7.16 -15.91 12.51
C ALA A 49 -5.87 -16.77 12.41
N ILE A 50 -4.74 -16.28 12.96
CA ILE A 50 -3.51 -17.07 13.10
C ILE A 50 -3.74 -18.29 14.00
N GLU A 51 -4.35 -18.10 15.19
CA GLU A 51 -4.67 -19.18 16.13
C GLU A 51 -5.58 -20.23 15.48
N ALA A 52 -6.58 -19.79 14.72
CA ALA A 52 -7.47 -20.66 13.95
C ALA A 52 -6.81 -21.30 12.71
N GLY A 53 -5.56 -20.95 12.39
CA GLY A 53 -4.82 -21.47 11.24
C GLY A 53 -5.42 -21.05 9.89
N LYS A 54 -6.19 -19.97 9.86
CA LYS A 54 -6.83 -19.44 8.65
C LYS A 54 -5.82 -18.68 7.81
N ARG A 55 -6.03 -18.66 6.50
CA ARG A 55 -5.32 -17.78 5.59
C ARG A 55 -5.87 -16.37 5.70
N ILE A 56 -4.98 -15.38 5.66
CA ILE A 56 -5.35 -14.01 6.00
C ILE A 56 -4.89 -13.08 4.89
N PHE A 57 -5.82 -12.33 4.31
CA PHE A 57 -5.51 -11.09 3.64
C PHE A 57 -5.79 -9.96 4.62
N CYS A 58 -4.82 -9.10 4.86
CA CYS A 58 -4.99 -7.95 5.73
C CYS A 58 -4.66 -6.67 4.96
N GLU A 59 -5.58 -5.70 4.96
CA GLU A 59 -5.30 -4.36 4.45
C GLU A 59 -4.21 -3.67 5.27
N LYS A 60 -3.49 -2.77 4.60
CA LYS A 60 -2.49 -1.93 5.28
C LYS A 60 -3.17 -0.87 6.19
N PRO A 61 -2.52 -0.41 7.26
CA PRO A 61 -1.30 -0.97 7.86
C PRO A 61 -1.59 -2.31 8.56
N LEU A 62 -0.59 -3.16 8.72
CA LEU A 62 -0.76 -4.41 9.48
C LEU A 62 -1.39 -4.14 10.86
N CYS A 63 -0.81 -3.19 11.60
CA CYS A 63 -1.35 -2.62 12.83
C CYS A 63 -0.94 -1.15 12.93
N THR A 64 -1.51 -0.39 13.87
CA THR A 64 -1.21 1.04 14.04
C THR A 64 -0.03 1.32 14.95
N THR A 65 0.50 0.32 15.65
CA THR A 65 1.70 0.42 16.50
C THR A 65 2.73 -0.63 16.15
N ALA A 66 4.02 -0.31 16.33
CA ALA A 66 5.10 -1.27 16.10
C ALA A 66 5.02 -2.46 17.07
N GLU A 67 4.55 -2.23 18.31
CA GLU A 67 4.36 -3.28 19.29
C GLU A 67 3.34 -4.32 18.82
N ASP A 68 2.20 -3.89 18.31
CA ASP A 68 1.16 -4.79 17.80
C ASP A 68 1.60 -5.50 16.52
N CYS A 69 2.32 -4.80 15.63
CA CYS A 69 2.94 -5.45 14.47
C CYS A 69 3.88 -6.60 14.90
N LEU A 70 4.73 -6.36 15.90
CA LEU A 70 5.63 -7.38 16.42
C LEU A 70 4.91 -8.54 17.09
N LYS A 71 3.77 -8.29 17.76
CA LYS A 71 2.92 -9.37 18.33
C LYS A 71 2.40 -10.28 17.21
N VAL A 72 1.89 -9.68 16.13
CA VAL A 72 1.35 -10.42 14.98
C VAL A 72 2.43 -11.24 14.29
N VAL A 73 3.59 -10.62 13.99
CA VAL A 73 4.72 -11.31 13.36
C VAL A 73 5.19 -12.51 14.21
N LYS A 74 5.37 -12.33 15.52
CA LYS A 74 5.75 -13.42 16.42
C LYS A 74 4.71 -14.54 16.50
N ALA A 75 3.43 -14.19 16.43
CA ALA A 75 2.36 -15.20 16.42
C ALA A 75 2.38 -16.02 15.13
N GLU A 76 2.60 -15.39 13.98
CA GLU A 76 2.74 -16.08 12.70
C GLU A 76 4.00 -16.96 12.66
N GLU A 77 5.14 -16.45 13.13
CA GLU A 77 6.37 -17.25 13.27
C GLU A 77 6.16 -18.48 14.17
N ALA A 78 5.48 -18.30 15.30
CA ALA A 78 5.17 -19.40 16.23
C ALA A 78 4.22 -20.44 15.60
N ALA A 79 3.32 -20.04 14.71
CA ALA A 79 2.47 -20.95 13.95
C ALA A 79 3.25 -21.77 12.90
N GLY A 80 4.49 -21.38 12.57
CA GLY A 80 5.37 -22.08 11.64
C GLY A 80 4.86 -22.09 10.20
N LYS A 81 3.98 -21.15 9.85
CA LYS A 81 3.35 -21.03 8.52
C LYS A 81 3.23 -19.55 8.17
N HIS A 82 3.44 -19.23 6.89
CA HIS A 82 3.08 -17.92 6.36
C HIS A 82 1.58 -17.90 6.07
N LEU A 83 0.83 -17.21 6.90
CA LEU A 83 -0.63 -17.13 6.84
C LEU A 83 -1.12 -15.80 6.31
N ILE A 84 -0.30 -14.72 6.45
CA ILE A 84 -0.71 -13.35 6.18
C ILE A 84 -0.16 -12.85 4.85
N GLN A 85 -1.05 -12.39 3.99
CA GLN A 85 -0.74 -11.50 2.86
C GLN A 85 -1.19 -10.08 3.24
N LEU A 86 -0.25 -9.14 3.24
CA LEU A 86 -0.55 -7.74 3.54
C LEU A 86 -0.85 -6.97 2.25
N GLY A 87 -1.89 -6.16 2.26
CA GLY A 87 -2.44 -5.42 1.12
C GLY A 87 -1.55 -4.27 0.62
N PHE A 88 -0.38 -4.60 0.09
CA PHE A 88 0.53 -3.66 -0.58
C PHE A 88 0.42 -3.78 -2.10
N MET A 89 -0.71 -3.34 -2.66
CA MET A 89 -1.06 -3.47 -4.07
C MET A 89 0.00 -2.93 -5.03
N ARG A 90 0.87 -1.99 -4.63
CA ARG A 90 1.87 -1.39 -5.53
C ARG A 90 2.91 -2.36 -6.04
N ARG A 91 3.21 -3.45 -5.30
CA ARG A 91 4.07 -4.53 -5.79
C ARG A 91 3.49 -5.28 -7.00
N TYR A 92 2.16 -5.15 -7.21
CA TYR A 92 1.42 -5.73 -8.34
C TYR A 92 1.18 -4.74 -9.47
N ASP A 93 1.55 -3.46 -9.29
CA ASP A 93 1.43 -2.43 -10.33
C ASP A 93 2.48 -2.65 -11.42
N LYS A 94 2.02 -2.59 -12.67
CA LYS A 94 2.87 -2.83 -13.84
C LYS A 94 4.06 -1.86 -13.92
N GLY A 95 3.86 -0.59 -13.54
CA GLY A 95 4.92 0.41 -13.57
C GLY A 95 6.05 0.10 -12.61
N TYR A 96 5.71 -0.25 -11.37
CA TYR A 96 6.69 -0.66 -10.37
C TYR A 96 7.35 -2.01 -10.71
N GLN A 97 6.60 -2.98 -11.25
CA GLN A 97 7.15 -4.26 -11.70
C GLN A 97 8.18 -4.07 -12.81
N GLN A 98 7.90 -3.23 -13.80
CA GLN A 98 8.84 -2.92 -14.89
C GLN A 98 10.14 -2.28 -14.38
N ILE A 99 10.05 -1.36 -13.40
CA ILE A 99 11.25 -0.79 -12.76
C ILE A 99 12.04 -1.89 -12.04
N LYS A 100 11.36 -2.74 -11.26
CA LYS A 100 12.02 -3.86 -10.55
C LYS A 100 12.71 -4.83 -11.49
N GLU A 101 12.05 -5.20 -12.58
CA GLU A 101 12.60 -6.07 -13.63
C GLU A 101 13.83 -5.43 -14.29
N ALA A 102 13.76 -4.14 -14.62
CA ALA A 102 14.88 -3.41 -15.22
C ALA A 102 16.08 -3.33 -14.27
N LEU A 103 15.86 -3.00 -12.98
CA LEU A 103 16.92 -3.01 -11.97
C LEU A 103 17.57 -4.39 -11.83
N ALA A 104 16.78 -5.45 -11.90
CA ALA A 104 17.28 -6.82 -11.77
C ALA A 104 18.19 -7.27 -12.94
N THR A 105 18.16 -6.57 -14.09
CA THR A 105 19.08 -6.86 -15.21
C THR A 105 20.52 -6.45 -14.92
N GLY A 106 20.74 -5.48 -14.01
CA GLY A 106 22.03 -4.83 -13.76
C GLY A 106 22.53 -3.94 -14.89
N GLU A 107 21.77 -3.75 -15.97
CA GLU A 107 22.17 -2.97 -17.16
C GLU A 107 22.37 -1.47 -16.83
N TYR A 108 21.65 -0.97 -15.82
CA TYR A 108 21.66 0.45 -15.45
C TYR A 108 22.65 0.78 -14.32
N GLY A 109 23.43 -0.20 -13.83
CA GLY A 109 24.28 -0.06 -12.64
C GLY A 109 23.48 -0.02 -11.33
N GLU A 110 24.14 0.32 -10.22
CA GLU A 110 23.51 0.38 -8.91
C GLU A 110 22.58 1.61 -8.77
N PRO A 111 21.44 1.50 -8.09
CA PRO A 111 20.57 2.64 -7.80
C PRO A 111 21.25 3.59 -6.81
N LEU A 112 21.22 4.90 -7.09
CA LEU A 112 21.83 5.96 -6.31
C LEU A 112 20.80 6.84 -5.61
N ILE A 113 19.77 7.28 -6.36
CA ILE A 113 18.74 8.20 -5.88
C ILE A 113 17.37 7.75 -6.38
N LEU A 114 16.36 7.87 -5.52
CA LEU A 114 14.97 7.71 -5.92
C LEU A 114 14.20 9.02 -5.64
N HIS A 115 13.47 9.50 -6.64
CA HIS A 115 12.58 10.64 -6.55
C HIS A 115 11.13 10.18 -6.66
N CYS A 116 10.34 10.37 -5.61
CA CYS A 116 8.99 9.81 -5.55
C CYS A 116 7.97 10.87 -5.15
N THR A 117 6.75 10.72 -5.66
CA THR A 117 5.62 11.56 -5.24
C THR A 117 4.41 10.72 -4.93
N HIS A 118 3.70 11.12 -3.87
CA HIS A 118 2.39 10.61 -3.52
C HIS A 118 1.45 11.77 -3.26
N ARG A 119 0.59 12.06 -4.23
CA ARG A 119 -0.33 13.18 -4.17
C ARG A 119 -1.77 12.69 -4.20
N ASN A 120 -2.52 13.02 -3.16
CA ASN A 120 -3.96 12.80 -3.08
C ASN A 120 -4.70 14.10 -3.35
N PRO A 121 -5.83 14.10 -4.08
CA PRO A 121 -6.63 15.31 -4.30
C PRO A 121 -7.14 15.90 -3.00
N GLU A 122 -7.57 15.06 -2.06
CA GLU A 122 -8.01 15.47 -0.72
C GLU A 122 -8.06 14.30 0.26
N VAL A 123 -8.07 14.63 1.56
CA VAL A 123 -8.30 13.70 2.67
C VAL A 123 -9.39 14.22 3.59
N GLY A 124 -9.96 13.32 4.40
CA GLY A 124 -11.00 13.67 5.37
C GLY A 124 -10.51 14.59 6.49
N THR A 125 -11.43 15.26 7.17
CA THR A 125 -11.14 16.21 8.25
C THR A 125 -10.53 15.58 9.50
N ASN A 126 -10.65 14.27 9.66
CA ASN A 126 -10.02 13.49 10.74
C ASN A 126 -8.57 13.07 10.42
N TYR A 127 -8.07 13.38 9.23
CA TYR A 127 -6.71 13.06 8.82
C TYR A 127 -5.72 14.03 9.49
N ASN A 128 -4.65 13.52 10.07
CA ASN A 128 -3.66 14.29 10.82
C ASN A 128 -2.22 14.09 10.29
N THR A 129 -1.29 14.88 10.79
CA THR A 129 0.11 14.90 10.35
C THR A 129 0.79 13.51 10.38
N PRO A 130 0.71 12.70 11.45
CA PRO A 130 1.26 11.35 11.46
C PRO A 130 0.66 10.41 10.40
N MET A 131 -0.61 10.57 10.04
CA MET A 131 -1.27 9.74 9.03
C MET A 131 -0.63 9.89 7.64
N ALA A 132 -0.01 11.04 7.34
CA ALA A 132 0.74 11.20 6.10
C ALA A 132 1.89 10.18 5.96
N VAL A 133 2.43 9.69 7.07
CA VAL A 133 3.46 8.64 7.09
C VAL A 133 2.82 7.25 7.15
N HIS A 134 2.07 6.94 8.22
CA HIS A 134 1.63 5.57 8.49
C HIS A 134 0.39 5.13 7.71
N ASP A 135 -0.33 6.03 7.04
CA ASP A 135 -1.50 5.68 6.23
C ASP A 135 -1.27 5.94 4.73
N THR A 136 -0.52 7.00 4.39
CA THR A 136 -0.22 7.36 3.01
C THR A 136 1.17 6.88 2.57
N ALA A 137 2.25 7.41 3.14
CA ALA A 137 3.62 7.09 2.73
C ALA A 137 4.05 5.65 3.04
N ILE A 138 3.28 4.90 3.81
CA ILE A 138 3.52 3.48 4.05
C ILE A 138 3.59 2.67 2.75
N HIS A 139 2.86 3.09 1.72
CA HIS A 139 2.94 2.47 0.40
C HIS A 139 4.30 2.70 -0.27
N GLU A 140 4.87 3.90 -0.15
CA GLU A 140 6.21 4.20 -0.62
C GLU A 140 7.25 3.46 0.18
N ILE A 141 7.13 3.46 1.52
CA ILE A 141 8.06 2.74 2.41
C ILE A 141 8.14 1.26 2.00
N ASP A 142 7.00 0.62 1.72
CA ASP A 142 6.97 -0.78 1.30
C ASP A 142 7.56 -0.98 -0.11
N VAL A 143 7.03 -0.28 -1.11
CA VAL A 143 7.40 -0.55 -2.50
C VAL A 143 8.84 -0.14 -2.82
N LEU A 144 9.37 0.91 -2.18
CA LEU A 144 10.75 1.36 -2.41
C LEU A 144 11.75 0.42 -1.74
N HIS A 145 11.46 -0.09 -0.53
CA HIS A 145 12.23 -1.16 0.08
C HIS A 145 12.28 -2.39 -0.84
N TRP A 146 11.14 -2.81 -1.39
CA TRP A 146 11.05 -3.93 -2.33
C TRP A 146 11.81 -3.64 -3.64
N LEU A 147 11.77 -2.42 -4.19
CA LEU A 147 12.48 -2.05 -5.41
C LEU A 147 13.99 -2.18 -5.25
N VAL A 148 14.57 -1.57 -4.21
CA VAL A 148 16.03 -1.51 -4.03
C VAL A 148 16.62 -2.73 -3.30
N ASP A 149 15.78 -3.57 -2.70
CA ASP A 149 16.18 -4.75 -1.92
C ASP A 149 17.27 -4.41 -0.87
N ASP A 150 17.00 -3.36 -0.09
CA ASP A 150 17.92 -2.85 0.92
C ASP A 150 17.19 -2.23 2.12
N GLU A 151 17.74 -2.40 3.30
CA GLU A 151 17.19 -1.93 4.56
C GLU A 151 17.35 -0.42 4.74
N TYR A 152 16.37 0.24 5.34
CA TYR A 152 16.48 1.63 5.72
C TYR A 152 17.44 1.81 6.93
N GLU A 153 18.34 2.79 6.83
CA GLU A 153 19.27 3.18 7.87
C GLU A 153 18.76 4.39 8.65
N SER A 154 18.16 5.35 7.94
CA SER A 154 17.68 6.59 8.55
C SER A 154 16.47 7.17 7.80
N ALA A 155 15.69 7.96 8.53
CA ALA A 155 14.54 8.70 8.01
C ALA A 155 14.49 10.11 8.60
N GLN A 156 14.13 11.08 7.76
CA GLN A 156 13.87 12.46 8.19
C GLN A 156 12.63 12.98 7.47
N VAL A 157 11.78 13.72 8.16
CA VAL A 157 10.64 14.41 7.57
C VAL A 157 10.91 15.91 7.54
N VAL A 158 10.86 16.49 6.36
CA VAL A 158 10.95 17.94 6.13
C VAL A 158 9.54 18.49 5.92
N MET A 159 9.21 19.56 6.65
CA MET A 159 7.92 20.23 6.57
C MET A 159 8.04 21.51 5.73
N PRO A 160 7.55 21.54 4.49
CA PRO A 160 7.48 22.76 3.70
C PRO A 160 6.44 23.73 4.25
N ARG A 161 6.20 24.84 3.52
CA ARG A 161 5.09 25.74 3.84
C ARG A 161 3.76 24.99 3.74
N VAL A 162 2.95 25.06 4.81
CA VAL A 162 1.63 24.41 4.89
C VAL A 162 0.69 24.98 3.84
N THR A 163 -0.05 24.12 3.15
CA THR A 163 -1.08 24.52 2.20
C THR A 163 -2.27 25.16 2.89
N LYS A 164 -2.96 26.08 2.21
CA LYS A 164 -4.22 26.69 2.70
C LYS A 164 -5.38 25.71 2.87
N TYR A 165 -5.24 24.49 2.36
CA TYR A 165 -6.26 23.43 2.44
C TYR A 165 -6.07 22.52 3.65
N SER A 166 -5.00 22.70 4.42
CA SER A 166 -4.77 21.99 5.68
C SER A 166 -5.60 22.57 6.82
N HIS A 167 -5.91 21.76 7.81
CA HIS A 167 -6.47 22.17 9.10
C HIS A 167 -5.40 22.10 10.20
N SER A 168 -5.74 22.48 11.44
CA SER A 168 -4.79 22.65 12.54
C SER A 168 -3.95 21.41 12.86
N GLU A 169 -4.55 20.22 12.72
CA GLU A 169 -3.90 18.96 13.07
C GLU A 169 -3.08 18.36 11.91
N LEU A 170 -3.14 18.97 10.73
CA LEU A 170 -2.46 18.48 9.52
C LEU A 170 -1.43 19.47 9.01
N LYS A 171 -0.16 19.07 8.96
CA LYS A 171 0.91 19.77 8.24
C LYS A 171 1.11 19.09 6.89
N ASP A 172 0.71 19.76 5.83
CA ASP A 172 0.69 19.24 4.46
C ASP A 172 1.16 20.32 3.48
N PRO A 173 2.07 20.05 2.54
CA PRO A 173 2.72 18.76 2.26
C PRO A 173 3.85 18.40 3.23
N GLN A 174 4.38 17.18 3.09
CA GLN A 174 5.58 16.69 3.76
C GLN A 174 6.57 16.15 2.73
N ILE A 175 7.86 16.17 3.04
CA ILE A 175 8.89 15.47 2.26
C ILE A 175 9.59 14.49 3.21
N MET A 176 9.50 13.21 2.89
CA MET A 176 10.19 12.16 3.61
C MET A 176 11.53 11.87 2.90
N MET A 177 12.64 12.01 3.63
CA MET A 177 13.99 11.68 3.18
C MET A 177 14.38 10.36 3.83
N LEU A 178 14.68 9.35 3.04
CA LEU A 178 15.13 8.05 3.51
C LEU A 178 16.55 7.78 3.01
N ARG A 179 17.32 7.03 3.78
CA ARG A 179 18.62 6.50 3.38
C ARG A 179 18.66 5.02 3.66
N THR A 180 19.14 4.24 2.71
CA THR A 180 19.35 2.80 2.88
C THR A 180 20.75 2.48 3.41
N LYS A 181 20.97 1.25 3.89
CA LYS A 181 22.27 0.79 4.39
C LYS A 181 23.36 0.78 3.33
N LYS A 182 22.99 0.51 2.06
CA LYS A 182 23.92 0.61 0.90
C LYS A 182 24.14 2.05 0.45
N GLY A 183 23.44 3.02 1.03
CA GLY A 183 23.66 4.44 0.79
C GLY A 183 22.74 5.08 -0.24
N VAL A 184 21.74 4.37 -0.77
CA VAL A 184 20.73 4.94 -1.67
C VAL A 184 19.96 6.04 -0.94
N CYS A 185 19.85 7.22 -1.56
CA CYS A 185 19.06 8.33 -1.06
C CYS A 185 17.68 8.37 -1.72
N ILE A 186 16.64 8.54 -0.93
CA ILE A 186 15.27 8.54 -1.41
C ILE A 186 14.55 9.77 -0.90
N ASP A 187 13.91 10.53 -1.76
CA ASP A 187 12.96 11.57 -1.38
C ASP A 187 11.55 11.18 -1.82
N VAL A 188 10.58 11.40 -0.92
CA VAL A 188 9.17 11.14 -1.16
C VAL A 188 8.38 12.40 -0.82
N GLU A 189 7.86 13.09 -1.83
CA GLU A 189 6.86 14.14 -1.62
C GLU A 189 5.50 13.49 -1.28
N VAL A 190 4.94 13.84 -0.13
CA VAL A 190 3.61 13.42 0.31
C VAL A 190 2.73 14.66 0.40
N PHE A 191 1.74 14.77 -0.49
CA PHE A 191 0.82 15.91 -0.56
C PHE A 191 -0.62 15.43 -0.60
N VAL A 192 -1.27 15.37 0.55
CA VAL A 192 -2.59 14.74 0.69
C VAL A 192 -3.78 15.66 0.39
N ASN A 193 -3.55 16.95 0.10
CA ASN A 193 -4.56 17.93 -0.33
C ASN A 193 -4.11 18.73 -1.56
N CYS A 194 -3.54 18.07 -2.56
CA CYS A 194 -2.98 18.73 -3.73
C CYS A 194 -4.05 19.39 -4.62
N LYS A 195 -5.30 18.90 -4.60
CA LYS A 195 -6.47 19.42 -5.34
C LYS A 195 -6.43 19.29 -6.87
N PHE A 196 -5.40 18.65 -7.44
CA PHE A 196 -5.29 18.51 -8.90
C PHE A 196 -5.34 17.09 -9.42
N GLY A 197 -5.55 16.10 -8.55
CA GLY A 197 -5.73 14.69 -8.92
C GLY A 197 -4.90 13.74 -8.06
N TYR A 198 -5.01 12.45 -8.35
CA TYR A 198 -4.20 11.41 -7.72
C TYR A 198 -2.96 11.16 -8.56
N ASP A 199 -1.78 11.51 -8.04
CA ASP A 199 -0.55 11.53 -8.83
C ASP A 199 0.59 10.81 -8.10
N ILE A 200 0.95 9.64 -8.62
CA ILE A 200 2.00 8.77 -8.09
C ILE A 200 3.13 8.67 -9.10
N ASN A 201 4.33 9.03 -8.68
CA ASN A 201 5.52 8.96 -9.51
C ASN A 201 6.67 8.28 -8.78
N CYS A 202 7.52 7.61 -9.57
CA CYS A 202 8.78 7.07 -9.12
C CYS A 202 9.82 7.19 -10.24
N GLU A 203 10.97 7.76 -9.93
CA GLU A 203 12.14 7.81 -10.79
C GLU A 203 13.33 7.27 -10.01
N VAL A 204 14.04 6.30 -10.59
CA VAL A 204 15.25 5.70 -10.03
C VAL A 204 16.43 6.13 -10.87
N VAL A 205 17.34 6.87 -10.26
CA VAL A 205 18.61 7.29 -10.89
C VAL A 205 19.67 6.27 -10.48
N CYS A 206 20.26 5.62 -11.49
CA CYS A 206 21.32 4.63 -11.34
C CYS A 206 22.65 5.19 -11.86
N GLU A 207 23.75 4.42 -11.76
CA GLU A 207 25.08 4.80 -12.23
C GLU A 207 25.14 5.07 -13.74
N ASP A 208 24.46 4.21 -14.53
CA ASP A 208 24.54 4.22 -16.00
C ASP A 208 23.22 4.62 -16.68
N GLY A 209 22.18 5.00 -15.93
CA GLY A 209 20.90 5.39 -16.48
C GLY A 209 19.86 5.84 -15.45
N ALA A 210 18.65 6.16 -15.91
CA ALA A 210 17.53 6.47 -15.06
C ALA A 210 16.26 5.74 -15.54
N LEU A 211 15.49 5.23 -14.59
CA LEU A 211 14.24 4.52 -14.81
C LEU A 211 13.11 5.36 -14.26
N LYS A 212 12.18 5.75 -15.12
CA LYS A 212 11.03 6.55 -14.70
C LYS A 212 9.74 5.79 -14.93
N MET A 213 8.90 5.75 -13.92
CA MET A 213 7.59 5.13 -14.02
C MET A 213 6.75 5.80 -15.10
N ALA A 214 6.22 4.99 -16.02
CA ALA A 214 5.33 5.50 -17.06
C ALA A 214 4.03 6.03 -16.43
N GLN A 215 3.59 7.20 -16.87
CA GLN A 215 2.30 7.74 -16.48
C GLN A 215 1.16 7.00 -17.20
N PRO A 216 -0.06 6.94 -16.61
CA PRO A 216 -1.21 6.40 -17.30
C PRO A 216 -1.43 7.06 -18.66
N ALA A 217 -1.72 6.26 -19.68
CA ALA A 217 -1.87 6.74 -21.05
C ALA A 217 -3.30 7.30 -21.26
N TYR A 218 -3.49 8.58 -20.99
CA TYR A 218 -4.71 9.29 -21.31
C TYR A 218 -4.65 10.01 -22.67
N PRO A 219 -5.79 10.20 -23.36
CA PRO A 219 -5.83 10.98 -24.59
C PRO A 219 -5.35 12.42 -24.38
N SER A 220 -4.56 12.92 -25.32
CA SER A 220 -4.25 14.35 -25.40
C SER A 220 -5.44 15.08 -26.02
N ILE A 221 -6.04 16.00 -25.27
CA ILE A 221 -7.24 16.76 -25.68
C ILE A 221 -6.78 18.13 -26.18
N ARG A 222 -7.14 18.48 -27.43
CA ARG A 222 -6.92 19.80 -28.04
C ARG A 222 -8.22 20.57 -28.08
N LYS A 223 -8.33 21.66 -27.30
CA LYS A 223 -9.52 22.52 -27.22
C LYS A 223 -9.13 23.93 -26.85
N ASN A 224 -9.76 24.94 -27.44
CA ASN A 224 -9.53 26.37 -27.15
C ASN A 224 -8.03 26.78 -27.24
N ALA A 225 -7.35 26.35 -28.29
CA ALA A 225 -5.92 26.57 -28.52
C ALA A 225 -5.00 26.06 -27.38
N ALA A 226 -5.44 25.10 -26.57
CA ALA A 226 -4.70 24.46 -25.49
C ALA A 226 -4.61 22.94 -25.70
N VAL A 227 -3.61 22.33 -25.04
CA VAL A 227 -3.44 20.86 -24.94
C VAL A 227 -3.55 20.47 -23.48
N SER A 228 -4.35 19.46 -23.17
CA SER A 228 -4.50 18.91 -21.82
C SER A 228 -4.57 17.38 -21.84
N SER A 229 -4.29 16.76 -20.73
CA SER A 229 -4.48 15.32 -20.49
C SER A 229 -5.09 15.13 -19.11
N ALA A 230 -5.78 14.01 -18.90
CA ALA A 230 -6.34 13.68 -17.59
C ALA A 230 -5.24 13.25 -16.60
N ILE A 231 -5.56 13.37 -15.33
CA ILE A 231 -4.83 12.76 -14.20
C ILE A 231 -5.83 11.84 -13.49
N ASP A 232 -5.37 10.74 -12.89
CA ASP A 232 -6.21 9.83 -12.14
C ASP A 232 -6.96 10.57 -11.01
N THR A 233 -8.19 10.14 -10.73
CA THR A 233 -9.02 10.79 -9.71
C THR A 233 -8.75 10.25 -8.30
N ASP A 234 -8.38 8.98 -8.23
CA ASP A 234 -8.16 8.27 -6.95
C ASP A 234 -7.33 6.99 -7.15
N CYS A 235 -7.00 6.34 -6.04
CA CYS A 235 -6.18 5.12 -6.03
C CYS A 235 -6.88 3.92 -6.67
N PHE A 236 -8.20 3.83 -6.62
CA PHE A 236 -8.93 2.69 -7.22
C PHE A 236 -8.92 2.76 -8.74
N VAL A 237 -8.93 3.97 -9.30
CA VAL A 237 -8.76 4.17 -10.74
C VAL A 237 -7.32 3.85 -11.14
N ARG A 238 -6.34 4.41 -10.42
CA ARG A 238 -4.91 4.26 -10.75
C ARG A 238 -4.40 2.82 -10.60
N PHE A 239 -4.82 2.10 -9.56
CA PHE A 239 -4.29 0.79 -9.19
C PHE A 239 -5.29 -0.36 -9.35
N LYS A 240 -6.35 -0.18 -10.15
CA LYS A 240 -7.38 -1.21 -10.33
C LYS A 240 -6.78 -2.57 -10.68
N ASP A 241 -5.91 -2.63 -11.69
CA ASP A 241 -5.31 -3.89 -12.15
C ASP A 241 -4.35 -4.49 -11.10
N ALA A 242 -3.74 -3.64 -10.28
CA ALA A 242 -2.88 -4.08 -9.19
C ALA A 242 -3.68 -4.76 -8.07
N TYR A 243 -4.81 -4.17 -7.67
CA TYR A 243 -5.74 -4.79 -6.71
C TYR A 243 -6.29 -6.13 -7.22
N ASP A 244 -6.70 -6.18 -8.50
CA ASP A 244 -7.20 -7.42 -9.10
C ASP A 244 -6.12 -8.54 -9.05
N LYS A 245 -4.87 -8.23 -9.37
CA LYS A 245 -3.74 -9.18 -9.31
C LYS A 245 -3.38 -9.59 -7.89
N GLU A 246 -3.38 -8.65 -6.94
CA GLU A 246 -3.10 -8.91 -5.54
C GLU A 246 -4.07 -9.94 -4.95
N VAL A 247 -5.36 -9.79 -5.24
CA VAL A 247 -6.39 -10.75 -4.81
C VAL A 247 -6.25 -12.09 -5.54
N GLN A 248 -5.85 -12.08 -6.82
CA GLN A 248 -5.57 -13.31 -7.56
C GLN A 248 -4.36 -14.05 -6.99
N ASP A 249 -3.30 -13.34 -6.61
CA ASP A 249 -2.10 -13.94 -6.01
C ASP A 249 -2.41 -14.63 -4.68
N LEU A 250 -3.28 -14.07 -3.86
CA LEU A 250 -3.80 -14.72 -2.66
C LEU A 250 -4.38 -16.12 -2.97
N SER A 251 -5.05 -16.28 -4.10
CA SER A 251 -5.59 -17.58 -4.52
C SER A 251 -4.52 -18.54 -5.00
N LEU A 252 -3.41 -18.06 -5.57
CA LEU A 252 -2.32 -18.85 -6.11
C LEU A 252 -1.29 -19.29 -5.07
N ILE A 253 -1.07 -18.48 -4.00
CA ILE A 253 -0.25 -18.89 -2.83
C ILE A 253 -0.77 -20.19 -2.21
N HIS A 254 -2.01 -20.55 -2.52
CA HIS A 254 -2.66 -21.75 -2.02
C HIS A 254 -2.43 -23.01 -2.84
N ILE A 255 -1.89 -22.87 -4.08
CA ILE A 255 -1.70 -23.99 -5.02
C ILE A 255 -0.22 -24.34 -5.16
N SER A 256 0.67 -23.38 -4.96
CA SER A 256 2.13 -23.57 -5.06
C SER A 256 2.79 -23.25 -3.72
N GLU A 257 3.60 -24.16 -3.21
CA GLU A 257 4.35 -24.13 -1.96
C GLU A 257 4.82 -22.75 -1.41
N PRO A 258 4.91 -22.57 -0.06
CA PRO A 258 5.00 -21.28 0.64
C PRO A 258 6.40 -20.64 0.66
N THR A 259 7.17 -20.62 -0.42
CA THR A 259 8.60 -20.26 -0.34
C THR A 259 9.04 -19.02 -1.13
N ARG A 260 8.18 -18.20 -1.71
CA ARG A 260 8.68 -17.17 -2.66
C ARG A 260 8.54 -15.68 -2.33
N HIS A 261 7.84 -15.24 -1.28
CA HIS A 261 7.51 -13.80 -1.18
C HIS A 261 7.86 -13.03 0.11
N LEU A 262 8.66 -13.59 1.01
CA LEU A 262 9.19 -12.84 2.17
C LEU A 262 10.72 -13.03 2.28
N ARG A 263 11.44 -12.46 1.33
CA ARG A 263 12.86 -12.12 1.48
C ARG A 263 13.09 -10.74 0.97
#